data_16715703935159bceea657c6e8e31e35
#
_entry.id   16715703935159bceea657c6e8e31e35
#
_cell.length_a   1.000
_cell.length_b   1.000
_cell.length_c   1.000
_cell.angle_alpha   90.00
_cell.angle_beta   90.00
_cell.angle_gamma   90.00
#
_symmetry.space_group_name_H-M   'P 1'
#
loop_
_entity.id
_entity.type
_entity.pdbx_description
1 polymer ?
#
loop_
_entity_poly.entity_id
_entity_poly.type
_entity_poly.pdbx_seq_one_letter_code
_entity_poly.pdbx_strand_id
1 'polypeptide(L)'
;EEGGECHLQDMTLMSGHNYRRYDKKKRTHRNQYLGPLINHEMNRCITCYRCVRYYGDYAGGTDLSAQASHHHVYFGRHEEGVLESEFSGNLVEVCPTGVFTDKAFSENYSRKWDLQTAPSVCIGCSVGCNTAPGERYGSLRRTVNRYNSEVNGYFLCDRGRFGFDFVNNRDRLLEPVQRVDNTGELLADDQVKALIKEFTTDGTIGIGSPRAS
;
A
#
# COMPACT_ATOMS: atom_id res chain seq x y z
N GLU A 1 17.12 1.87 8.89
CA GLU A 1 16.16 2.08 9.97
C GLU A 1 14.74 2.10 9.44
N GLU A 2 13.85 1.27 10.04
CA GLU A 2 12.46 1.10 9.60
C GLU A 2 11.48 1.71 10.61
N GLY A 3 11.81 2.87 11.15
CA GLY A 3 10.97 3.58 12.12
C GLY A 3 9.58 3.87 11.54
N GLY A 4 8.55 3.41 12.27
CA GLY A 4 7.16 3.45 11.81
C GLY A 4 6.73 2.25 10.97
N GLU A 5 7.65 1.49 10.37
CA GLU A 5 7.36 0.25 9.65
C GLU A 5 7.79 -1.00 10.44
N CYS A 6 8.44 -0.84 11.58
CA CYS A 6 8.81 -1.91 12.49
C CYS A 6 8.15 -1.69 13.85
N HIS A 7 7.05 -2.36 14.12
CA HIS A 7 6.33 -2.24 15.40
C HIS A 7 7.20 -2.61 16.60
N LEU A 8 8.05 -3.62 16.48
CA LEU A 8 9.00 -3.98 17.52
C LEU A 8 9.99 -2.83 17.83
N GLN A 9 10.48 -2.13 16.81
CA GLN A 9 11.36 -0.98 17.00
C GLN A 9 10.63 0.16 17.71
N ASP A 10 9.39 0.44 17.33
CA ASP A 10 8.56 1.47 17.94
C ASP A 10 8.31 1.16 19.43
N MET A 11 8.01 -0.09 19.77
CA MET A 11 7.84 -0.54 21.15
C MET A 11 9.14 -0.45 21.96
N THR A 12 10.26 -0.77 21.35
CA THR A 12 11.58 -0.67 21.99
C THR A 12 11.91 0.79 22.34
N LEU A 13 11.66 1.72 21.41
CA LEU A 13 11.86 3.16 21.65
C LEU A 13 10.90 3.68 22.74
N MET A 14 9.64 3.31 22.69
CA MET A 14 8.64 3.71 23.67
C MET A 14 8.97 3.22 25.10
N SER A 15 9.57 2.02 25.22
CA SER A 15 9.99 1.46 26.51
C SER A 15 11.34 2.04 27.04
N GLY A 16 11.97 2.93 26.30
CA GLY A 16 13.24 3.54 26.67
C GLY A 16 14.45 2.58 26.60
N HIS A 17 14.31 1.43 25.95
CA HIS A 17 15.37 0.45 25.81
C HIS A 17 16.33 0.85 24.69
N ASN A 18 17.51 1.36 25.02
CA ASN A 18 18.51 1.81 24.04
C ASN A 18 19.84 1.05 24.09
N TYR A 19 19.94 0.02 24.92
CA TYR A 19 21.15 -0.78 25.08
C TYR A 19 20.88 -2.28 24.94
N ARG A 20 21.90 -2.97 24.49
CA ARG A 20 21.89 -4.41 24.27
C ARG A 20 22.51 -5.15 25.48
N ARG A 21 21.82 -6.16 25.98
CA ARG A 21 22.31 -7.03 27.05
C ARG A 21 23.01 -8.31 26.56
N TYR A 22 22.92 -8.58 25.27
CA TYR A 22 23.45 -9.80 24.67
C TYR A 22 24.77 -9.54 23.95
N ASP A 23 25.85 -10.18 24.38
CA ASP A 23 27.23 -9.94 23.91
C ASP A 23 27.63 -10.75 22.67
N LYS A 24 26.84 -11.76 22.29
CA LYS A 24 27.16 -12.59 21.15
C LYS A 24 26.96 -11.87 19.84
N LYS A 25 27.70 -12.31 18.81
CA LYS A 25 27.51 -11.79 17.44
C LYS A 25 26.09 -12.08 16.96
N LYS A 26 25.46 -11.10 16.35
CA LYS A 26 24.22 -11.33 15.63
C LYS A 26 24.47 -12.20 14.40
N ARG A 27 23.58 -13.13 14.13
CA ARG A 27 23.52 -13.79 12.84
C ARG A 27 22.99 -12.80 11.82
N THR A 28 23.57 -12.80 10.62
CA THR A 28 23.10 -12.00 9.48
C THR A 28 22.55 -12.93 8.41
N HIS A 29 21.44 -12.54 7.83
CA HIS A 29 20.79 -13.22 6.72
C HIS A 29 20.90 -12.37 5.46
N ARG A 30 20.90 -13.01 4.31
CA ARG A 30 20.74 -12.30 3.02
C ARG A 30 19.29 -11.85 2.89
N ASN A 31 19.11 -10.66 2.32
CA ASN A 31 17.82 -10.23 1.86
C ASN A 31 17.55 -10.81 0.46
N GLN A 32 16.29 -11.06 0.17
CA GLN A 32 15.85 -11.58 -1.12
C GLN A 32 15.02 -10.51 -1.83
N TYR A 33 15.12 -10.44 -3.15
CA TYR A 33 14.21 -9.66 -3.95
C TYR A 33 12.86 -10.39 -4.02
N LEU A 34 11.78 -9.74 -3.58
CA LEU A 34 10.42 -10.32 -3.54
C LEU A 34 9.46 -9.60 -4.48
N GLY A 35 9.98 -8.71 -5.31
CA GLY A 35 9.19 -7.94 -6.27
C GLY A 35 9.30 -6.42 -6.09
N PRO A 36 8.53 -5.67 -6.88
CA PRO A 36 8.57 -4.21 -6.87
C PRO A 36 7.83 -3.58 -5.68
N LEU A 37 6.97 -4.33 -4.98
CA LEU A 37 6.03 -3.80 -4.01
C LEU A 37 6.54 -3.84 -2.56
N ILE A 38 7.34 -4.86 -2.22
CA ILE A 38 7.72 -5.18 -0.85
C ILE A 38 9.24 -5.24 -0.73
N ASN A 39 9.79 -4.56 0.27
CA ASN A 39 11.16 -4.74 0.71
C ASN A 39 11.26 -5.93 1.66
N HIS A 40 12.43 -6.56 1.69
CA HIS A 40 12.74 -7.69 2.54
C HIS A 40 14.01 -7.45 3.33
N GLU A 41 13.90 -7.38 4.66
CA GLU A 41 15.03 -7.22 5.59
C GLU A 41 15.02 -8.33 6.65
N MET A 42 15.50 -9.50 6.27
CA MET A 42 15.42 -10.73 7.08
C MET A 42 16.08 -10.60 8.46
N ASN A 43 17.06 -9.71 8.61
CA ASN A 43 17.76 -9.52 9.89
C ASN A 43 16.88 -8.94 11.01
N ARG A 44 15.68 -8.47 10.69
CA ARG A 44 14.69 -7.96 11.64
C ARG A 44 13.71 -9.02 12.13
N CYS A 45 13.83 -10.25 11.65
CA CYS A 45 12.91 -11.34 11.96
C CYS A 45 12.99 -11.79 13.40
N ILE A 46 11.83 -12.01 14.01
CA ILE A 46 11.67 -12.61 15.36
C ILE A 46 11.13 -14.04 15.30
N THR A 47 11.08 -14.64 14.15
CA THR A 47 10.65 -16.03 13.92
C THR A 47 9.23 -16.31 14.43
N CYS A 48 8.30 -15.39 14.18
CA CYS A 48 6.91 -15.52 14.65
C CYS A 48 5.99 -16.31 13.70
N TYR A 49 6.44 -16.65 12.51
CA TYR A 49 5.71 -17.41 11.48
C TYR A 49 4.41 -16.74 10.95
N ARG A 50 4.06 -15.55 11.35
CA ARG A 50 2.81 -14.87 10.90
C ARG A 50 2.77 -14.70 9.38
N CYS A 51 3.90 -14.37 8.76
CA CYS A 51 3.99 -14.15 7.32
C CYS A 51 3.60 -15.38 6.50
N VAL A 52 4.19 -16.53 6.78
CA VAL A 52 3.89 -17.77 6.03
C VAL A 52 2.51 -18.33 6.35
N ARG A 53 2.03 -18.17 7.58
CA ARG A 53 0.65 -18.53 7.93
C ARG A 53 -0.36 -17.67 7.20
N TYR A 54 -0.16 -16.36 7.19
CA TYR A 54 -0.99 -15.46 6.41
C TYR A 54 -0.94 -15.82 4.91
N TYR A 55 0.26 -15.95 4.37
CA TYR A 55 0.47 -16.10 2.94
C TYR A 55 -0.12 -17.41 2.39
N GLY A 56 0.04 -18.52 3.12
CA GLY A 56 -0.53 -19.82 2.76
C GLY A 56 -2.03 -19.92 3.07
N ASP A 57 -2.43 -19.56 4.30
CA ASP A 57 -3.79 -19.84 4.79
C ASP A 57 -4.83 -18.83 4.26
N TYR A 58 -4.44 -17.57 3.98
CA TYR A 58 -5.38 -16.50 3.58
C TYR A 58 -5.12 -15.94 2.20
N ALA A 59 -3.85 -15.73 1.82
CA ALA A 59 -3.50 -15.17 0.52
C ALA A 59 -3.46 -16.20 -0.61
N GLY A 60 -3.55 -17.50 -0.27
CA GLY A 60 -3.52 -18.59 -1.25
C GLY A 60 -2.19 -18.74 -1.98
N GLY A 61 -1.12 -18.12 -1.49
CA GLY A 61 0.22 -18.18 -2.07
C GLY A 61 0.97 -19.43 -1.62
N THR A 62 1.76 -20.01 -2.50
CA THR A 62 2.57 -21.21 -2.22
C THR A 62 4.07 -20.97 -2.31
N ASP A 63 4.46 -19.80 -2.77
CA ASP A 63 5.84 -19.44 -3.11
C ASP A 63 6.63 -18.77 -1.97
N LEU A 64 6.00 -18.45 -0.84
CA LEU A 64 6.66 -17.98 0.38
C LEU A 64 6.61 -19.07 1.46
N SER A 65 7.77 -19.45 1.98
CA SER A 65 7.88 -20.51 2.98
C SER A 65 8.89 -20.23 4.08
N ALA A 66 8.81 -20.99 5.17
CA ALA A 66 9.86 -21.06 6.17
C ALA A 66 10.87 -22.13 5.77
N GLN A 67 12.12 -21.73 5.65
CA GLN A 67 13.23 -22.59 5.23
C GLN A 67 14.20 -22.84 6.40
N ALA A 68 14.89 -23.96 6.36
CA ALA A 68 15.83 -24.39 7.41
C ALA A 68 15.17 -24.57 8.79
N SER A 69 15.97 -24.70 9.84
CA SER A 69 15.51 -25.01 11.19
C SER A 69 16.34 -24.34 12.28
N HIS A 70 15.85 -24.40 13.51
CA HIS A 70 16.48 -23.83 14.69
C HIS A 70 16.81 -22.34 14.52
N HIS A 71 18.08 -21.99 14.68
CA HIS A 71 18.54 -20.61 14.56
C HIS A 71 18.81 -20.16 13.11
N HIS A 72 18.54 -21.02 12.12
CA HIS A 72 18.76 -20.76 10.71
C HIS A 72 17.47 -20.49 9.95
N VAL A 73 16.33 -20.41 10.64
CA VAL A 73 15.04 -20.19 9.98
C VAL A 73 15.09 -18.92 9.15
N TYR A 74 14.70 -19.08 7.90
CA TYR A 74 14.62 -18.03 6.91
C TYR A 74 13.22 -17.99 6.29
N PHE A 75 12.63 -16.82 6.14
CA PHE A 75 11.34 -16.63 5.51
C PHE A 75 11.54 -15.94 4.17
N GLY A 76 11.21 -16.64 3.11
CA GLY A 76 11.41 -16.13 1.75
C GLY A 76 10.86 -17.10 0.71
N ARG A 77 11.07 -16.76 -0.55
CA ARG A 77 10.78 -17.67 -1.65
C ARG A 77 11.81 -18.79 -1.71
N HIS A 78 11.39 -19.96 -2.16
CA HIS A 78 12.28 -21.08 -2.43
C HIS A 78 13.17 -20.80 -3.64
N GLU A 79 12.57 -20.20 -4.67
CA GLU A 79 13.27 -19.76 -5.88
C GLU A 79 13.34 -18.23 -5.94
N GLU A 80 14.30 -17.70 -6.70
CA GLU A 80 14.35 -16.26 -6.96
C GLU A 80 13.14 -15.84 -7.81
N GLY A 81 12.60 -14.67 -7.51
CA GLY A 81 11.45 -14.13 -8.25
C GLY A 81 10.56 -13.23 -7.41
N VAL A 82 9.41 -12.91 -7.97
CA VAL A 82 8.41 -12.02 -7.37
C VAL A 82 7.36 -12.85 -6.65
N LEU A 83 6.82 -12.37 -5.54
CA LEU A 83 5.68 -12.99 -4.87
C LEU A 83 4.46 -13.00 -5.81
N GLU A 84 3.84 -14.16 -5.97
CA GLU A 84 2.82 -14.40 -7.00
C GLU A 84 1.40 -14.05 -6.54
N SER A 85 1.14 -14.05 -5.22
CA SER A 85 -0.18 -13.74 -4.70
C SER A 85 -0.52 -12.26 -4.86
N GLU A 86 -1.72 -11.98 -5.38
CA GLU A 86 -2.28 -10.62 -5.49
C GLU A 86 -2.59 -9.95 -4.13
N PHE A 87 -2.35 -10.66 -3.04
CA PHE A 87 -2.51 -10.19 -1.66
C PHE A 87 -1.19 -10.12 -0.91
N SER A 88 -0.06 -10.18 -1.62
CA SER A 88 1.28 -10.20 -1.04
C SER A 88 1.57 -8.96 -0.17
N GLY A 89 1.05 -7.80 -0.55
CA GLY A 89 1.23 -6.53 0.16
C GLY A 89 0.75 -6.52 1.61
N ASN A 90 -0.15 -7.42 1.99
CA ASN A 90 -0.56 -7.52 3.39
C ASN A 90 0.54 -8.08 4.31
N LEU A 91 1.60 -8.67 3.77
CA LEU A 91 2.78 -9.05 4.55
C LEU A 91 3.37 -7.87 5.31
N VAL A 92 3.27 -6.67 4.76
CA VAL A 92 3.71 -5.42 5.41
C VAL A 92 2.93 -5.13 6.70
N GLU A 93 1.62 -5.38 6.71
CA GLU A 93 0.79 -5.15 7.91
C GLU A 93 0.78 -6.35 8.87
N VAL A 94 0.93 -7.56 8.34
CA VAL A 94 0.94 -8.79 9.14
C VAL A 94 2.25 -8.96 9.90
N CYS A 95 3.38 -8.50 9.33
CA CYS A 95 4.68 -8.63 9.96
C CYS A 95 4.81 -7.66 11.16
N PRO A 96 5.10 -8.15 12.38
CA PRO A 96 5.24 -7.29 13.56
C PRO A 96 6.59 -6.58 13.62
N THR A 97 7.46 -6.82 12.63
CA THR A 97 8.79 -6.22 12.52
C THR A 97 9.02 -5.68 11.11
N GLY A 98 10.10 -4.99 10.87
CA GLY A 98 10.46 -4.43 9.56
C GLY A 98 11.07 -5.44 8.59
N VAL A 99 10.68 -6.72 8.62
CA VAL A 99 11.14 -7.72 7.63
C VAL A 99 10.50 -7.45 6.27
N PHE A 100 9.18 -7.26 6.26
CA PHE A 100 8.42 -6.90 5.08
C PHE A 100 7.93 -5.48 5.25
N THR A 101 8.37 -4.58 4.36
CA THR A 101 7.98 -3.16 4.41
C THR A 101 7.51 -2.69 3.04
N ASP A 102 6.68 -1.67 3.04
CA ASP A 102 6.16 -1.03 1.83
C ASP A 102 7.28 -0.29 1.10
N LYS A 103 7.62 -0.75 -0.09
CA LYS A 103 8.74 -0.21 -0.87
C LYS A 103 8.45 1.20 -1.36
N ALA A 104 7.27 1.46 -1.89
CA ALA A 104 6.87 2.78 -2.37
C ALA A 104 6.84 3.82 -1.24
N PHE A 105 6.38 3.41 -0.04
CA PHE A 105 6.38 4.26 1.13
C PHE A 105 7.80 4.57 1.62
N SER A 106 8.71 3.60 1.63
CA SER A 106 10.08 3.77 2.09
C SER A 106 10.88 4.76 1.25
N GLU A 107 10.58 4.90 -0.05
CA GLU A 107 11.24 5.84 -0.96
C GLU A 107 10.99 7.31 -0.60
N ASN A 108 9.94 7.58 0.15
CA ASN A 108 9.53 8.96 0.49
C ASN A 108 10.04 9.47 1.84
N TYR A 109 10.75 8.66 2.62
CA TYR A 109 11.28 8.99 3.96
C TYR A 109 10.23 9.54 4.95
N SER A 110 8.94 9.34 4.67
CA SER A 110 7.87 9.71 5.58
C SER A 110 7.71 8.65 6.68
N ARG A 111 7.26 9.08 7.85
CA ARG A 111 6.90 8.16 8.93
C ARG A 111 5.38 7.99 8.97
N LYS A 112 4.89 6.82 9.40
CA LYS A 112 3.45 6.54 9.44
C LYS A 112 2.67 7.53 10.30
N TRP A 113 3.27 8.07 11.37
CA TRP A 113 2.66 9.07 12.24
C TRP A 113 2.66 10.50 11.68
N ASP A 114 3.43 10.75 10.61
CA ASP A 114 3.44 12.03 9.90
C ASP A 114 2.31 12.14 8.87
N LEU A 115 1.68 11.02 8.54
CA LEU A 115 0.64 10.96 7.53
C LEU A 115 -0.69 11.49 8.06
N GLN A 116 -1.36 12.27 7.25
CA GLN A 116 -2.77 12.58 7.41
C GLN A 116 -3.57 11.47 6.73
N THR A 117 -4.44 10.80 7.49
CA THR A 117 -5.23 9.69 6.99
C THR A 117 -6.72 9.99 7.09
N ALA A 118 -7.49 9.53 6.10
CA ALA A 118 -8.94 9.64 6.09
C ALA A 118 -9.57 8.31 5.66
N PRO A 119 -10.79 8.00 6.13
CA PRO A 119 -11.56 6.88 5.61
C PRO A 119 -11.86 7.05 4.11
N SER A 120 -11.66 5.99 3.33
CA SER A 120 -11.93 5.99 1.90
C SER A 120 -12.40 4.62 1.43
N VAL A 121 -12.77 4.54 0.16
CA VAL A 121 -13.17 3.30 -0.53
C VAL A 121 -12.25 3.10 -1.73
N CYS A 122 -11.77 1.88 -1.90
CA CYS A 122 -10.95 1.51 -3.04
C CYS A 122 -11.76 1.55 -4.34
N ILE A 123 -11.21 2.20 -5.36
CA ILE A 123 -11.84 2.32 -6.69
C ILE A 123 -11.26 1.32 -7.70
N GLY A 124 -10.35 0.43 -7.29
CA GLY A 124 -9.64 -0.49 -8.17
C GLY A 124 -10.53 -1.56 -8.82
N CYS A 125 -11.63 -1.95 -8.18
CA CYS A 125 -12.62 -2.92 -8.69
C CYS A 125 -13.99 -2.68 -8.05
N SER A 126 -14.97 -3.53 -8.41
CA SER A 126 -16.36 -3.43 -7.92
C SER A 126 -16.57 -3.85 -6.45
N VAL A 127 -15.58 -4.45 -5.81
CA VAL A 127 -15.69 -4.85 -4.39
C VAL A 127 -15.82 -3.65 -3.46
N GLY A 128 -15.12 -2.54 -3.76
CA GLY A 128 -15.22 -1.33 -2.96
C GLY A 128 -14.62 -1.48 -1.55
N CYS A 129 -13.46 -2.11 -1.45
CA CYS A 129 -12.78 -2.33 -0.16
C CYS A 129 -12.59 -1.03 0.62
N ASN A 130 -12.79 -1.09 1.92
CA ASN A 130 -12.55 0.04 2.80
C ASN A 130 -11.04 0.26 2.99
N THR A 131 -10.59 1.49 2.80
CA THR A 131 -9.18 1.86 2.84
C THR A 131 -8.95 3.09 3.73
N ALA A 132 -7.71 3.27 4.15
CA ALA A 132 -7.23 4.47 4.79
C ALA A 132 -5.98 4.97 4.02
N PRO A 133 -6.17 5.80 2.99
CA PRO A 133 -5.06 6.48 2.32
C PRO A 133 -4.39 7.46 3.27
N GLY A 134 -3.08 7.53 3.19
CA GLY A 134 -2.23 8.43 3.95
C GLY A 134 -1.51 9.42 3.06
N GLU A 135 -1.75 10.70 3.31
CA GLU A 135 -1.20 11.82 2.56
C GLU A 135 -0.11 12.53 3.36
N ARG A 136 0.88 13.07 2.67
CA ARG A 136 1.84 14.03 3.23
C ARG A 136 2.34 14.98 2.15
N TYR A 137 2.30 16.29 2.42
CA TYR A 137 2.73 17.37 1.52
C TYR A 137 2.02 17.35 0.15
N GLY A 138 0.71 17.12 0.13
CA GLY A 138 -0.09 17.11 -1.09
C GLY A 138 0.07 15.86 -1.97
N SER A 139 0.72 14.82 -1.45
CA SER A 139 0.91 13.55 -2.19
C SER A 139 0.47 12.35 -1.36
N LEU A 140 -0.24 11.44 -1.99
CA LEU A 140 -0.60 10.17 -1.41
C LEU A 140 0.64 9.29 -1.29
N ARG A 141 0.94 8.81 -0.07
CA ARG A 141 2.18 8.10 0.25
C ARG A 141 1.98 6.60 0.41
N ARG A 142 0.83 6.20 0.93
CA ARG A 142 0.46 4.79 1.10
C ARG A 142 -1.05 4.64 1.21
N THR A 143 -1.52 3.43 0.97
CA THR A 143 -2.89 3.03 1.28
C THR A 143 -2.86 1.78 2.14
N VAL A 144 -3.53 1.83 3.30
CA VAL A 144 -3.63 0.69 4.21
C VAL A 144 -5.07 0.19 4.29
N ASN A 145 -5.22 -1.04 4.75
CA ASN A 145 -6.53 -1.63 4.98
C ASN A 145 -7.27 -0.89 6.11
N ARG A 146 -8.56 -0.69 5.92
CA ARG A 146 -9.50 -0.32 6.97
C ARG A 146 -10.53 -1.44 7.12
N TYR A 147 -10.59 -2.01 8.31
CA TYR A 147 -11.43 -3.18 8.58
C TYR A 147 -12.91 -2.93 8.26
N ASN A 148 -13.50 -3.86 7.53
CA ASN A 148 -14.93 -3.95 7.30
C ASN A 148 -15.31 -5.44 7.16
N SER A 149 -16.06 -5.97 8.12
CA SER A 149 -16.45 -7.39 8.17
C SER A 149 -17.31 -7.83 7.00
N GLU A 150 -18.03 -6.91 6.37
CA GLU A 150 -18.98 -7.23 5.28
C GLU A 150 -18.33 -7.17 3.90
N VAL A 151 -17.18 -6.50 3.74
CA VAL A 151 -16.56 -6.24 2.43
C VAL A 151 -15.18 -6.87 2.31
N ASN A 152 -14.19 -6.38 3.04
CA ASN A 152 -12.79 -6.74 2.83
C ASN A 152 -12.11 -7.34 4.08
N GLY A 153 -12.80 -7.42 5.21
CA GLY A 153 -12.20 -7.92 6.45
C GLY A 153 -10.92 -7.16 6.80
N TYR A 154 -9.85 -7.90 7.06
CA TYR A 154 -8.54 -7.38 7.46
C TYR A 154 -7.56 -7.15 6.31
N PHE A 155 -7.92 -7.48 5.07
CA PHE A 155 -6.97 -7.56 3.98
C PHE A 155 -7.37 -6.70 2.79
N LEU A 156 -6.37 -6.23 2.06
CA LEU A 156 -6.50 -5.43 0.86
C LEU A 156 -5.63 -6.05 -0.24
N CYS A 157 -6.14 -6.17 -1.45
CA CYS A 157 -5.33 -6.68 -2.56
C CYS A 157 -4.23 -5.67 -2.95
N ASP A 158 -3.18 -6.17 -3.59
CA ASP A 158 -2.01 -5.37 -3.97
C ASP A 158 -2.38 -4.21 -4.90
N ARG A 159 -3.36 -4.43 -5.81
CA ARG A 159 -3.90 -3.38 -6.65
C ARG A 159 -4.54 -2.25 -5.85
N GLY A 160 -5.30 -2.57 -4.82
CA GLY A 160 -5.93 -1.57 -3.95
C GLY A 160 -4.94 -0.86 -3.03
N ARG A 161 -3.84 -1.55 -2.68
CA ARG A 161 -2.80 -1.03 -1.79
C ARG A 161 -1.81 -0.12 -2.52
N PHE A 162 -1.33 -0.53 -3.69
CA PHE A 162 -0.23 0.13 -4.40
C PHE A 162 -0.66 0.86 -5.68
N GLY A 163 -1.87 0.60 -6.18
CA GLY A 163 -2.35 1.17 -7.44
C GLY A 163 -2.85 2.61 -7.35
N PHE A 164 -2.18 3.46 -6.60
CA PHE A 164 -2.57 4.87 -6.38
C PHE A 164 -1.71 5.90 -7.13
N ASP A 165 -0.77 5.47 -7.96
CA ASP A 165 0.17 6.37 -8.68
C ASP A 165 -0.56 7.41 -9.53
N PHE A 166 -1.72 7.04 -10.08
CA PHE A 166 -2.55 7.96 -10.86
C PHE A 166 -3.01 9.18 -10.05
N VAL A 167 -3.11 9.08 -8.71
CA VAL A 167 -3.51 10.20 -7.85
C VAL A 167 -2.43 11.27 -7.81
N ASN A 168 -1.16 10.84 -7.82
CA ASN A 168 0.01 11.72 -7.75
C ASN A 168 0.50 12.16 -9.14
N ASN A 169 -0.10 11.65 -10.23
CA ASN A 169 0.35 11.94 -11.58
C ASN A 169 0.14 13.42 -11.91
N ARG A 170 1.18 14.06 -12.43
CA ARG A 170 1.17 15.47 -12.85
C ARG A 170 0.34 15.72 -14.10
N ASP A 171 0.15 14.70 -14.94
CA ASP A 171 -0.65 14.78 -16.16
C ASP A 171 -2.15 14.62 -15.89
N ARG A 172 -2.54 14.54 -14.62
CA ARG A 172 -3.93 14.44 -14.21
C ARG A 172 -4.65 15.76 -14.50
N LEU A 173 -5.80 15.66 -15.17
CA LEU A 173 -6.69 16.80 -15.36
C LEU A 173 -7.33 17.18 -14.02
N LEU A 174 -6.96 18.34 -13.48
CA LEU A 174 -7.46 18.85 -12.20
C LEU A 174 -8.57 19.90 -12.40
N GLU A 175 -8.66 20.48 -13.59
CA GLU A 175 -9.59 21.54 -13.92
C GLU A 175 -10.33 21.19 -15.22
N PRO A 176 -11.56 21.72 -15.42
CA PRO A 176 -12.29 21.54 -16.66
C PRO A 176 -11.52 22.16 -17.83
N VAL A 177 -11.33 21.40 -18.90
CA VAL A 177 -10.61 21.83 -20.09
C VAL A 177 -11.47 21.61 -21.32
N GLN A 178 -11.63 22.63 -22.14
CA GLN A 178 -12.20 22.50 -23.46
C GLN A 178 -11.08 22.36 -24.50
N ARG A 179 -11.23 21.43 -25.42
CA ARG A 179 -10.30 21.27 -26.53
C ARG A 179 -10.71 22.16 -27.70
N VAL A 180 -9.87 23.14 -28.01
CA VAL A 180 -10.02 24.03 -29.15
C VAL A 180 -8.77 23.87 -30.03
N ASP A 181 -8.93 23.47 -31.29
CA ASP A 181 -7.85 23.32 -32.29
C ASP A 181 -6.60 22.56 -31.79
N ASN A 182 -6.79 21.43 -31.12
CA ASN A 182 -5.74 20.62 -30.46
C ASN A 182 -5.05 21.25 -29.22
N THR A 183 -5.48 22.41 -28.78
CA THR A 183 -5.05 23.04 -27.53
C THR A 183 -6.11 22.87 -26.46
N GLY A 184 -5.70 22.73 -25.19
CA GLY A 184 -6.62 22.70 -24.04
C GLY A 184 -6.75 24.10 -23.46
N GLU A 185 -7.98 24.66 -23.43
CA GLU A 185 -8.27 25.89 -22.75
C GLU A 185 -9.01 25.61 -21.44
N LEU A 186 -8.56 26.23 -20.34
CA LEU A 186 -9.20 26.11 -19.04
C LEU A 186 -10.57 26.84 -19.07
N LEU A 187 -11.57 26.18 -18.52
CA LEU A 187 -12.93 26.75 -18.41
C LEU A 187 -13.21 27.21 -16.98
N ALA A 188 -13.77 28.38 -16.84
CA ALA A 188 -14.35 28.83 -15.59
C ALA A 188 -15.68 28.08 -15.30
N ASP A 189 -16.04 27.96 -14.02
CA ASP A 189 -17.22 27.21 -13.56
C ASP A 189 -18.52 27.65 -14.27
N ASP A 190 -18.67 28.93 -14.54
CA ASP A 190 -19.87 29.46 -15.23
C ASP A 190 -19.92 29.04 -16.70
N GLN A 191 -18.76 28.93 -17.35
CA GLN A 191 -18.65 28.43 -18.73
C GLN A 191 -18.99 26.94 -18.77
N VAL A 192 -18.51 26.16 -17.78
CA VAL A 192 -18.84 24.71 -17.64
C VAL A 192 -20.37 24.55 -17.49
N LYS A 193 -20.99 25.33 -16.61
CA LYS A 193 -22.45 25.29 -16.40
C LYS A 193 -23.23 25.64 -17.66
N ALA A 194 -22.76 26.64 -18.42
CA ALA A 194 -23.38 27.03 -19.68
C ALA A 194 -23.30 25.92 -20.73
N LEU A 195 -22.13 25.30 -20.88
CA LEU A 195 -21.94 24.17 -21.78
C LEU A 195 -22.79 22.95 -21.39
N ILE A 196 -22.83 22.58 -20.10
CA ILE A 196 -23.68 21.48 -19.62
C ILE A 196 -25.14 21.77 -19.96
N LYS A 197 -25.63 23.02 -19.80
CA LYS A 197 -26.98 23.41 -20.12
C LYS A 197 -27.27 23.35 -21.61
N GLU A 198 -26.31 23.68 -22.45
CA GLU A 198 -26.41 23.59 -23.91
C GLU A 198 -26.50 22.12 -24.38
N PHE A 199 -25.71 21.22 -23.77
CA PHE A 199 -25.71 19.81 -24.13
C PHE A 199 -26.88 19.02 -23.52
N THR A 200 -27.46 19.46 -22.40
CA THR A 200 -28.64 18.83 -21.78
C THR A 200 -29.93 19.33 -22.41
N THR A 201 -30.30 18.73 -23.53
CA THR A 201 -31.59 18.97 -24.21
C THR A 201 -32.56 17.81 -23.92
N ASP A 202 -33.86 18.00 -24.26
CA ASP A 202 -34.86 16.94 -24.21
C ASP A 202 -34.41 15.73 -25.05
N GLY A 203 -34.25 14.57 -24.41
CA GLY A 203 -33.73 13.34 -25.03
C GLY A 203 -32.25 13.05 -24.81
N THR A 204 -31.53 13.84 -24.02
CA THR A 204 -30.17 13.56 -23.61
C THR A 204 -30.14 12.41 -22.58
N ILE A 205 -29.32 11.40 -22.85
CA ILE A 205 -29.07 10.29 -21.91
C ILE A 205 -27.69 10.47 -21.29
N GLY A 206 -27.65 10.62 -19.98
CA GLY A 206 -26.41 10.67 -19.22
C GLY A 206 -25.94 9.27 -18.85
N ILE A 207 -24.67 8.96 -19.16
CA ILE A 207 -24.00 7.72 -18.73
C ILE A 207 -22.92 8.13 -17.72
N GLY A 208 -23.13 7.73 -16.46
CA GLY A 208 -22.19 8.00 -15.38
C GLY A 208 -21.51 6.74 -14.87
N SER A 209 -20.36 6.91 -14.25
CA SER A 209 -19.70 5.83 -13.49
C SER A 209 -19.96 6.04 -12.00
N PRO A 210 -20.32 4.99 -11.22
CA PRO A 210 -20.43 5.11 -9.76
C PRO A 210 -19.07 5.37 -9.08
N ARG A 211 -17.99 5.34 -9.85
CA ARG A 211 -16.63 5.69 -9.38
C ARG A 211 -16.25 7.15 -9.64
N ALA A 212 -17.03 7.87 -10.42
CA ALA A 212 -16.85 9.29 -10.64
C ALA A 212 -17.64 10.05 -9.57
N SER A 213 -16.97 10.45 -8.51
CA SER A 213 -17.51 11.27 -7.42
C SER A 213 -16.72 12.57 -7.32
#